data_698782cab74c532258b6f5915e1ebaaf
#
_entry.id   698782cab74c532258b6f5915e1ebaaf
#
_cell.length_a   1.000
_cell.length_b   1.000
_cell.length_c   1.000
_cell.angle_alpha   90.00
_cell.angle_beta   90.00
_cell.angle_gamma   90.00
#
_symmetry.space_group_name_H-M   'P 1'
#
loop_
_entity.id
_entity.type
_entity.pdbx_description
1 polymer ?
#
loop_
_entity_poly.entity_id
_entity_poly.type
_entity_poly.pdbx_seq_one_letter_code
_entity_poly.pdbx_strand_id
1 'polypeptide(L)'
;MANWALEAHDKVAVLTFTRPPRNLMDMVSMTELVAHLEDIAARTDEFSVVMLTGGVDGYFIAHADLDDLARIARGEMPDGDPRSWGRATQLLENMPQPTVAAIDGQAWGGGCETSLACTMRIGSERAHMGQPEVAIGIIPGGGGTQRLPRLVGSAIGAELCLSGRIVDAHEAKRIGLLNEVLPTDGFVGHAIEWCQRIARHPAPAVFAAKQAVVEGLRLPLDDGLRLEVGLFLAANASEDAKARNASVHQGGAVADRVIGD
;
A
#
# COMPACT_ATOMS: atom_id res chain seq x y z
N MET A 1 -19.91 -9.04 11.96
CA MET A 1 -19.50 -9.46 10.60
C MET A 1 -18.08 -8.95 10.40
N ALA A 2 -17.25 -9.67 9.66
CA ALA A 2 -15.91 -9.20 9.34
C ALA A 2 -16.00 -7.94 8.46
N ASN A 3 -15.12 -6.97 8.71
CA ASN A 3 -15.08 -5.71 7.96
C ASN A 3 -14.17 -5.79 6.71
N TRP A 4 -13.32 -6.81 6.65
CA TRP A 4 -12.45 -7.09 5.52
C TRP A 4 -12.92 -8.33 4.77
N ALA A 5 -12.91 -8.26 3.45
CA ALA A 5 -13.13 -9.39 2.55
C ALA A 5 -11.91 -9.60 1.66
N LEU A 6 -11.47 -10.85 1.50
CA LEU A 6 -10.39 -11.24 0.59
C LEU A 6 -10.98 -11.89 -0.65
N GLU A 7 -10.63 -11.38 -1.82
CA GLU A 7 -10.92 -11.99 -3.12
C GLU A 7 -9.61 -12.21 -3.89
N ALA A 8 -9.54 -13.31 -4.65
CA ALA A 8 -8.41 -13.63 -5.50
C ALA A 8 -8.72 -13.29 -6.96
N HIS A 9 -7.86 -12.49 -7.58
CA HIS A 9 -7.92 -12.18 -9.01
C HIS A 9 -6.58 -12.58 -9.65
N ASP A 10 -6.50 -13.80 -10.15
CA ASP A 10 -5.25 -14.46 -10.52
C ASP A 10 -4.25 -14.42 -9.35
N LYS A 11 -3.09 -13.80 -9.54
CA LYS A 11 -2.06 -13.64 -8.50
C LYS A 11 -2.18 -12.34 -7.68
N VAL A 12 -3.32 -11.66 -7.76
CA VAL A 12 -3.60 -10.44 -6.98
C VAL A 12 -4.58 -10.78 -5.86
N ALA A 13 -4.15 -10.60 -4.60
CA ALA A 13 -5.03 -10.65 -3.44
C ALA A 13 -5.69 -9.28 -3.28
N VAL A 14 -7.01 -9.19 -3.38
CA VAL A 14 -7.78 -7.96 -3.18
C VAL A 14 -8.43 -7.98 -1.81
N LEU A 15 -8.02 -7.06 -0.95
CA LEU A 15 -8.61 -6.81 0.36
C LEU A 15 -9.55 -5.61 0.29
N THR A 16 -10.86 -5.87 0.45
CA THR A 16 -11.88 -4.83 0.44
C THR A 16 -12.34 -4.53 1.87
N PHE A 17 -12.20 -3.29 2.30
CA PHE A 17 -12.68 -2.80 3.58
C PHE A 17 -14.09 -2.23 3.47
N THR A 18 -15.04 -2.75 4.27
CA THR A 18 -16.44 -2.33 4.22
C THR A 18 -16.98 -2.14 5.63
N ARG A 19 -17.11 -0.89 6.06
CA ARG A 19 -17.70 -0.49 7.35
C ARG A 19 -18.58 0.75 7.17
N PRO A 20 -19.83 0.58 6.68
CA PRO A 20 -20.71 1.70 6.45
C PRO A 20 -21.05 2.47 7.76
N PRO A 21 -21.45 3.76 7.69
CA PRO A 21 -21.72 4.49 6.44
C PRO A 21 -20.50 5.18 5.81
N ARG A 22 -19.37 5.33 6.49
CA ARG A 22 -18.24 6.16 6.05
C ARG A 22 -16.90 5.43 5.95
N ASN A 23 -16.85 4.13 6.13
CA ASN A 23 -15.60 3.36 6.07
C ASN A 23 -14.53 3.83 7.08
N LEU A 24 -14.92 4.08 8.33
CA LEU A 24 -14.02 4.47 9.41
C LEU A 24 -13.26 3.25 9.92
N MET A 25 -11.93 3.37 10.08
CA MET A 25 -11.07 2.29 10.54
C MET A 25 -10.98 2.30 12.07
N ASP A 26 -11.60 1.32 12.73
CA ASP A 26 -11.43 1.07 14.17
C ASP A 26 -10.32 0.05 14.46
N MET A 27 -10.00 -0.12 15.73
CA MET A 27 -8.96 -1.05 16.19
C MET A 27 -9.31 -2.51 15.89
N VAL A 28 -10.60 -2.86 15.92
CA VAL A 28 -11.07 -4.22 15.57
C VAL A 28 -10.79 -4.51 14.10
N SER A 29 -11.16 -3.59 13.21
CA SER A 29 -10.91 -3.73 11.76
C SER A 29 -9.41 -3.77 11.44
N MET A 30 -8.60 -3.03 12.20
CA MET A 30 -7.14 -3.07 12.06
C MET A 30 -6.57 -4.41 12.53
N THR A 31 -7.15 -5.02 13.56
CA THR A 31 -6.78 -6.37 14.02
C THR A 31 -7.14 -7.43 12.97
N GLU A 32 -8.31 -7.30 12.34
CA GLU A 32 -8.72 -8.18 11.22
C GLU A 32 -7.75 -8.03 10.03
N LEU A 33 -7.35 -6.80 9.68
CA LEU A 33 -6.37 -6.55 8.60
C LEU A 33 -5.04 -7.26 8.89
N VAL A 34 -4.53 -7.22 10.11
CA VAL A 34 -3.31 -7.94 10.49
C VAL A 34 -3.43 -9.43 10.18
N ALA A 35 -4.54 -10.06 10.56
CA ALA A 35 -4.75 -11.49 10.33
C ALA A 35 -4.76 -11.83 8.82
N HIS A 36 -5.42 -11.01 8.00
CA HIS A 36 -5.41 -11.18 6.54
C HIS A 36 -4.00 -11.01 5.95
N LEU A 37 -3.26 -9.99 6.38
CA LEU A 37 -1.92 -9.73 5.86
C LEU A 37 -0.94 -10.84 6.26
N GLU A 38 -1.03 -11.39 7.46
CA GLU A 38 -0.20 -12.52 7.91
C GLU A 38 -0.50 -13.79 7.12
N ASP A 39 -1.79 -14.09 6.86
CA ASP A 39 -2.19 -15.21 6.00
C ASP A 39 -1.64 -15.04 4.58
N ILE A 40 -1.86 -13.88 3.94
CA ILE A 40 -1.41 -13.63 2.58
C ILE A 40 0.12 -13.63 2.47
N ALA A 41 0.83 -13.09 3.47
CA ALA A 41 2.30 -13.07 3.48
C ALA A 41 2.91 -14.49 3.41
N ALA A 42 2.23 -15.48 3.98
CA ALA A 42 2.64 -16.88 3.93
C ALA A 42 2.31 -17.58 2.59
N ARG A 43 1.45 -17.00 1.75
CA ARG A 43 0.94 -17.59 0.49
C ARG A 43 1.64 -17.01 -0.75
N THR A 44 2.96 -17.01 -0.74
CA THR A 44 3.80 -16.43 -1.80
C THR A 44 3.69 -17.14 -3.16
N ASP A 45 3.30 -18.42 -3.16
CA ASP A 45 3.06 -19.19 -4.39
C ASP A 45 1.71 -18.84 -5.04
N GLU A 46 0.76 -18.37 -4.25
CA GLU A 46 -0.59 -18.01 -4.71
C GLU A 46 -0.68 -16.52 -5.09
N PHE A 47 -0.16 -15.63 -4.25
CA PHE A 47 -0.26 -14.19 -4.44
C PHE A 47 1.08 -13.52 -4.68
N SER A 48 1.15 -12.73 -5.74
CA SER A 48 2.32 -11.91 -6.10
C SER A 48 2.15 -10.42 -5.76
N VAL A 49 0.90 -9.94 -5.62
CA VAL A 49 0.56 -8.54 -5.29
C VAL A 49 -0.63 -8.54 -4.33
N VAL A 50 -0.66 -7.59 -3.39
CA VAL A 50 -1.80 -7.33 -2.51
C VAL A 50 -2.37 -5.95 -2.81
N MET A 51 -3.65 -5.87 -3.08
CA MET A 51 -4.38 -4.62 -3.28
C MET A 51 -5.36 -4.39 -2.13
N LEU A 52 -5.35 -3.20 -1.54
CA LEU A 52 -6.33 -2.75 -0.56
C LEU A 52 -7.26 -1.74 -1.24
N THR A 53 -8.57 -1.86 -1.01
CA THR A 53 -9.57 -0.89 -1.51
C THR A 53 -10.72 -0.73 -0.54
N GLY A 54 -11.56 0.29 -0.76
CA GLY A 54 -12.79 0.52 0.01
C GLY A 54 -14.00 -0.11 -0.65
N GLY A 55 -14.89 -0.69 0.16
CA GLY A 55 -16.17 -1.26 -0.28
C GLY A 55 -17.38 -0.32 -0.06
N VAL A 56 -17.17 0.90 0.44
CA VAL A 56 -18.20 1.94 0.56
C VAL A 56 -17.92 3.02 -0.47
N ASP A 57 -18.93 3.35 -1.28
CA ASP A 57 -18.78 4.31 -2.37
C ASP A 57 -18.26 5.68 -1.90
N GLY A 58 -17.26 6.22 -2.58
CA GLY A 58 -16.59 7.48 -2.24
C GLY A 58 -15.59 7.41 -1.09
N TYR A 59 -15.30 6.20 -0.58
CA TYR A 59 -14.35 6.02 0.52
C TYR A 59 -13.37 4.86 0.27
N PHE A 60 -12.10 5.13 0.46
CA PHE A 60 -11.09 4.09 0.70
C PHE A 60 -11.19 3.63 2.17
N ILE A 61 -10.34 4.10 3.03
CA ILE A 61 -10.49 4.20 4.48
C ILE A 61 -10.64 5.70 4.74
N ALA A 62 -11.83 6.14 5.20
CA ALA A 62 -12.10 7.57 5.32
C ALA A 62 -11.13 8.25 6.30
N HIS A 63 -11.01 7.69 7.49
CA HIS A 63 -10.05 8.03 8.53
C HIS A 63 -10.13 7.00 9.68
N ALA A 64 -9.27 7.12 10.70
CA ALA A 64 -9.39 6.35 11.94
C ALA A 64 -10.70 6.68 12.66
N ASP A 65 -11.27 5.69 13.35
CA ASP A 65 -12.53 5.88 14.09
C ASP A 65 -12.33 6.91 15.22
N LEU A 66 -13.17 7.95 15.24
CA LEU A 66 -13.05 9.04 16.21
C LEU A 66 -13.49 8.62 17.61
N ASP A 67 -14.36 7.62 17.74
CA ASP A 67 -14.76 7.08 19.04
C ASP A 67 -13.59 6.32 19.69
N ASP A 68 -12.82 5.57 18.91
CA ASP A 68 -11.58 4.95 19.38
C ASP A 68 -10.55 5.99 19.83
N LEU A 69 -10.36 7.05 19.05
CA LEU A 69 -9.47 8.16 19.42
C LEU A 69 -9.94 8.87 20.71
N ALA A 70 -11.25 9.07 20.87
CA ALA A 70 -11.81 9.66 22.08
C ALA A 70 -11.64 8.75 23.31
N ARG A 71 -11.75 7.42 23.17
CA ARG A 71 -11.47 6.44 24.24
C ARG A 71 -9.99 6.50 24.64
N ILE A 72 -9.08 6.48 23.67
CA ILE A 72 -7.63 6.61 23.92
C ILE A 72 -7.30 7.91 24.67
N ALA A 73 -7.90 9.03 24.28
CA ALA A 73 -7.71 10.33 24.95
C ALA A 73 -8.16 10.33 26.42
N ARG A 74 -9.09 9.45 26.78
CA ARG A 74 -9.52 9.23 28.19
C ARG A 74 -8.69 8.19 28.93
N GLY A 75 -7.67 7.60 28.29
CA GLY A 75 -6.87 6.49 28.83
C GLY A 75 -7.59 5.13 28.80
N GLU A 76 -8.66 5.03 28.02
CA GLU A 76 -9.41 3.78 27.79
C GLU A 76 -8.83 3.07 26.55
N MET A 77 -8.77 1.73 26.59
CA MET A 77 -8.37 0.98 25.41
C MET A 77 -9.60 0.65 24.57
N PRO A 78 -9.58 0.92 23.24
CA PRO A 78 -10.56 0.41 22.31
C PRO A 78 -10.56 -1.12 22.25
N ASP A 79 -11.64 -1.70 21.74
CA ASP A 79 -11.71 -3.14 21.46
C ASP A 79 -10.73 -3.49 20.31
N GLY A 80 -10.14 -4.69 20.36
CA GLY A 80 -9.11 -5.12 19.40
C GLY A 80 -7.71 -5.16 20.01
N ASP A 81 -6.69 -5.49 19.22
CA ASP A 81 -5.30 -5.49 19.67
C ASP A 81 -4.71 -4.07 19.55
N PRO A 82 -4.27 -3.45 20.65
CA PRO A 82 -3.67 -2.10 20.61
C PRO A 82 -2.39 -2.00 19.78
N ARG A 83 -1.76 -3.12 19.44
CA ARG A 83 -0.57 -3.17 18.57
C ARG A 83 -0.91 -3.30 17.09
N SER A 84 -2.20 -3.54 16.75
CA SER A 84 -2.62 -3.87 15.38
C SER A 84 -2.28 -2.77 14.38
N TRP A 85 -2.41 -1.49 14.76
CA TRP A 85 -2.08 -0.36 13.88
C TRP A 85 -0.61 -0.38 13.46
N GLY A 86 0.31 -0.51 14.42
CA GLY A 86 1.74 -0.63 14.12
C GLY A 86 2.08 -1.92 13.38
N ARG A 87 1.44 -3.05 13.76
CA ARG A 87 1.67 -4.36 13.11
C ARG A 87 1.19 -4.36 11.67
N ALA A 88 -0.02 -3.85 11.38
CA ALA A 88 -0.55 -3.79 10.02
C ALA A 88 0.32 -2.94 9.10
N THR A 89 0.72 -1.73 9.55
CA THR A 89 1.59 -0.87 8.75
C THR A 89 2.97 -1.49 8.51
N GLN A 90 3.55 -2.21 9.48
CA GLN A 90 4.78 -2.96 9.30
C GLN A 90 4.62 -4.11 8.29
N LEU A 91 3.51 -4.84 8.32
CA LEU A 91 3.24 -5.91 7.37
C LEU A 91 3.09 -5.35 5.95
N LEU A 92 2.30 -4.28 5.76
CA LEU A 92 2.13 -3.62 4.46
C LEU A 92 3.47 -3.19 3.84
N GLU A 93 4.40 -2.69 4.67
CA GLU A 93 5.72 -2.30 4.20
C GLU A 93 6.63 -3.50 3.91
N ASN A 94 6.65 -4.51 4.80
CA ASN A 94 7.75 -5.49 4.86
C ASN A 94 7.36 -6.90 4.37
N MET A 95 6.06 -7.21 4.15
CA MET A 95 5.67 -8.50 3.57
C MET A 95 6.31 -8.71 2.19
N PRO A 96 6.53 -9.97 1.75
CA PRO A 96 7.17 -10.23 0.46
C PRO A 96 6.46 -9.55 -0.72
N GLN A 97 5.14 -9.68 -0.79
CA GLN A 97 4.33 -9.13 -1.87
C GLN A 97 4.33 -7.60 -1.86
N PRO A 98 4.50 -6.90 -2.99
CA PRO A 98 4.18 -5.49 -3.08
C PRO A 98 2.71 -5.24 -2.73
N THR A 99 2.47 -4.18 -1.97
CA THR A 99 1.14 -3.76 -1.53
C THR A 99 0.72 -2.49 -2.26
N VAL A 100 -0.53 -2.41 -2.69
CA VAL A 100 -1.08 -1.30 -3.47
C VAL A 100 -2.34 -0.79 -2.77
N ALA A 101 -2.38 0.49 -2.42
CA ALA A 101 -3.61 1.14 -2.00
C ALA A 101 -4.33 1.67 -3.25
N ALA A 102 -5.53 1.14 -3.53
CA ALA A 102 -6.43 1.59 -4.58
C ALA A 102 -7.51 2.49 -3.97
N ILE A 103 -7.35 3.79 -4.16
CA ILE A 103 -8.06 4.85 -3.44
C ILE A 103 -9.17 5.42 -4.31
N ASP A 104 -10.43 5.11 -3.97
CA ASP A 104 -11.60 5.65 -4.66
C ASP A 104 -12.36 6.60 -3.73
N GLY A 105 -11.98 7.88 -3.75
CA GLY A 105 -12.54 8.92 -2.89
C GLY A 105 -11.68 9.25 -1.68
N GLN A 106 -12.30 9.32 -0.49
CA GLN A 106 -11.66 9.83 0.71
C GLN A 106 -10.64 8.84 1.32
N ALA A 107 -9.41 9.35 1.58
CA ALA A 107 -8.36 8.70 2.35
C ALA A 107 -7.62 9.74 3.22
N TRP A 108 -8.18 10.09 4.38
CA TRP A 108 -7.64 11.12 5.28
C TRP A 108 -7.07 10.52 6.55
N GLY A 109 -6.12 11.19 7.17
CA GLY A 109 -5.55 10.76 8.44
C GLY A 109 -5.15 9.30 8.43
N GLY A 110 -5.70 8.49 9.31
CA GLY A 110 -5.43 7.05 9.40
C GLY A 110 -5.61 6.29 8.08
N GLY A 111 -6.56 6.71 7.22
CA GLY A 111 -6.71 6.13 5.88
C GLY A 111 -5.55 6.50 4.96
N CYS A 112 -5.11 7.75 4.99
CA CYS A 112 -3.91 8.19 4.30
C CYS A 112 -2.67 7.46 4.85
N GLU A 113 -2.52 7.34 6.17
CA GLU A 113 -1.41 6.64 6.84
C GLU A 113 -1.32 5.15 6.47
N THR A 114 -2.47 4.47 6.40
CA THR A 114 -2.54 3.08 5.92
C THR A 114 -2.07 2.99 4.46
N SER A 115 -2.51 3.92 3.61
CA SER A 115 -2.07 3.98 2.21
C SER A 115 -0.58 4.27 2.07
N LEU A 116 -0.02 5.13 2.92
CA LEU A 116 1.40 5.46 2.96
C LEU A 116 2.29 4.27 3.37
N ALA A 117 1.76 3.32 4.12
CA ALA A 117 2.44 2.08 4.46
C ALA A 117 2.45 1.07 3.30
N CYS A 118 1.57 1.22 2.31
CA CYS A 118 1.62 0.42 1.09
C CYS A 118 2.83 0.78 0.23
N THR A 119 3.34 -0.19 -0.53
CA THR A 119 4.45 0.01 -1.47
C THR A 119 4.09 1.08 -2.52
N MET A 120 2.86 1.04 -3.03
CA MET A 120 2.36 1.92 -4.09
C MET A 120 0.93 2.38 -3.78
N ARG A 121 0.50 3.47 -4.44
CA ARG A 121 -0.84 4.07 -4.32
C ARG A 121 -1.33 4.48 -5.69
N ILE A 122 -2.54 4.07 -6.04
CA ILE A 122 -3.26 4.52 -7.23
C ILE A 122 -4.59 5.12 -6.78
N GLY A 123 -5.05 6.13 -7.47
CA GLY A 123 -6.30 6.82 -7.13
C GLY A 123 -7.28 6.85 -8.29
N SER A 124 -8.58 6.93 -8.01
CA SER A 124 -9.55 7.39 -9.00
C SER A 124 -9.44 8.90 -9.18
N GLU A 125 -10.08 9.46 -10.21
CA GLU A 125 -10.15 10.91 -10.43
C GLU A 125 -10.79 11.67 -9.26
N ARG A 126 -11.63 11.00 -8.45
CA ARG A 126 -12.26 11.56 -7.25
C ARG A 126 -11.49 11.30 -5.95
N ALA A 127 -10.30 10.68 -6.03
CA ALA A 127 -9.48 10.45 -4.85
C ALA A 127 -9.01 11.77 -4.22
N HIS A 128 -9.09 11.84 -2.91
CA HIS A 128 -8.56 12.98 -2.15
C HIS A 128 -7.92 12.49 -0.84
N MET A 129 -6.73 13.00 -0.57
CA MET A 129 -5.84 12.51 0.48
C MET A 129 -5.29 13.65 1.33
N GLY A 130 -4.92 13.35 2.58
CA GLY A 130 -4.27 14.34 3.44
C GLY A 130 -4.19 13.90 4.89
N GLN A 131 -3.60 14.79 5.72
CA GLN A 131 -3.37 14.59 7.14
C GLN A 131 -4.04 15.71 7.95
N PRO A 132 -5.38 15.69 8.15
CA PRO A 132 -6.12 16.78 8.77
C PRO A 132 -6.11 16.76 10.31
N GLU A 133 -5.31 15.92 10.95
CA GLU A 133 -5.28 15.67 12.39
C GLU A 133 -5.11 16.95 13.23
N VAL A 134 -4.33 17.91 12.74
CA VAL A 134 -4.11 19.19 13.44
C VAL A 134 -5.41 19.99 13.61
N ALA A 135 -6.39 19.80 12.75
CA ALA A 135 -7.69 20.46 12.86
C ALA A 135 -8.50 20.02 14.10
N ILE A 136 -8.18 18.83 14.63
CA ILE A 136 -8.80 18.31 15.87
C ILE A 136 -7.81 18.28 17.05
N GLY A 137 -6.67 18.98 16.93
CA GLY A 137 -5.71 19.16 18.02
C GLY A 137 -4.78 17.98 18.30
N ILE A 138 -4.63 17.06 17.35
CA ILE A 138 -3.69 15.94 17.42
C ILE A 138 -2.74 15.97 16.22
N ILE A 139 -1.82 15.02 16.15
CA ILE A 139 -0.91 14.85 15.01
C ILE A 139 -1.17 13.51 14.31
N PRO A 140 -0.75 13.33 13.06
CA PRO A 140 -0.74 12.01 12.40
C PRO A 140 0.08 11.01 13.21
N GLY A 141 -0.60 10.05 13.86
CA GLY A 141 0.00 9.11 14.81
C GLY A 141 0.27 7.71 14.24
N GLY A 142 -0.30 7.37 13.08
CA GLY A 142 -0.11 6.09 12.38
C GLY A 142 1.08 6.08 11.41
N GLY A 143 1.91 7.11 11.43
CA GLY A 143 3.14 7.22 10.64
C GLY A 143 3.12 8.31 9.56
N GLY A 144 2.06 9.12 9.48
CA GLY A 144 1.91 10.17 8.48
C GLY A 144 3.04 11.19 8.53
N THR A 145 3.40 11.68 9.73
CA THR A 145 4.52 12.62 9.92
C THR A 145 5.88 12.07 9.47
N GLN A 146 6.01 10.75 9.36
CA GLN A 146 7.26 10.09 8.99
C GLN A 146 7.28 9.64 7.52
N ARG A 147 6.20 8.99 7.05
CA ARG A 147 6.14 8.44 5.70
C ARG A 147 5.87 9.51 4.64
N LEU A 148 4.93 10.43 4.90
CA LEU A 148 4.56 11.45 3.93
C LEU A 148 5.75 12.33 3.51
N PRO A 149 6.52 12.98 4.42
CA PRO A 149 7.64 13.82 4.00
C PRO A 149 8.79 13.05 3.34
N ARG A 150 8.95 11.75 3.64
CA ARG A 150 9.92 10.90 2.96
C ARG A 150 9.50 10.56 1.52
N LEU A 151 8.20 10.56 1.25
CA LEU A 151 7.64 10.25 -0.06
C LEU A 151 7.59 11.50 -0.96
N VAL A 152 7.01 12.61 -0.46
CA VAL A 152 6.73 13.80 -1.28
C VAL A 152 7.75 14.93 -1.09
N GLY A 153 8.77 14.71 -0.27
CA GLY A 153 9.75 15.73 0.14
C GLY A 153 9.31 16.49 1.39
N SER A 154 10.30 16.96 2.15
CA SER A 154 10.08 17.54 3.49
C SER A 154 9.21 18.80 3.47
N ALA A 155 9.34 19.65 2.47
CA ALA A 155 8.58 20.90 2.40
C ALA A 155 7.07 20.64 2.18
N ILE A 156 6.72 19.81 1.20
CA ILE A 156 5.32 19.44 0.92
C ILE A 156 4.75 18.61 2.06
N GLY A 157 5.50 17.63 2.58
CA GLY A 157 5.04 16.80 3.69
C GLY A 157 4.79 17.60 4.96
N ALA A 158 5.66 18.57 5.28
CA ALA A 158 5.46 19.47 6.43
C ALA A 158 4.22 20.36 6.20
N GLU A 159 4.08 20.95 5.02
CA GLU A 159 2.93 21.79 4.70
C GLU A 159 1.62 21.03 4.87
N LEU A 160 1.49 19.82 4.32
CA LEU A 160 0.29 18.99 4.44
C LEU A 160 -0.02 18.60 5.89
N CYS A 161 0.99 18.19 6.67
CA CYS A 161 0.80 17.82 8.08
C CYS A 161 0.45 19.02 8.97
N LEU A 162 0.98 20.22 8.69
CA LEU A 162 0.79 21.40 9.53
C LEU A 162 -0.45 22.21 9.17
N SER A 163 -0.83 22.24 7.91
CA SER A 163 -2.06 22.90 7.44
C SER A 163 -3.31 22.04 7.59
N GLY A 164 -3.15 20.71 7.55
CA GLY A 164 -4.26 19.76 7.50
C GLY A 164 -5.05 19.79 6.19
N ARG A 165 -4.53 20.49 5.17
CA ARG A 165 -5.24 20.54 3.88
C ARG A 165 -5.26 19.20 3.16
N ILE A 166 -6.28 19.04 2.34
CA ILE A 166 -6.50 17.86 1.51
C ILE A 166 -6.05 18.18 0.08
N VAL A 167 -5.43 17.20 -0.57
CA VAL A 167 -5.05 17.25 -1.98
C VAL A 167 -5.99 16.37 -2.80
N ASP A 168 -6.32 16.81 -4.02
CA ASP A 168 -7.05 16.01 -4.99
C ASP A 168 -6.13 15.00 -5.71
N ALA A 169 -6.72 14.14 -6.54
CA ALA A 169 -6.01 13.08 -7.25
C ALA A 169 -4.88 13.60 -8.14
N HIS A 170 -5.11 14.73 -8.84
CA HIS A 170 -4.14 15.28 -9.78
C HIS A 170 -2.96 15.94 -9.04
N GLU A 171 -3.24 16.67 -7.97
CA GLU A 171 -2.16 17.19 -7.12
C GLU A 171 -1.40 16.04 -6.46
N ALA A 172 -2.08 15.02 -5.93
CA ALA A 172 -1.45 13.85 -5.33
C ALA A 172 -0.51 13.13 -6.32
N LYS A 173 -0.92 12.97 -7.59
CA LYS A 173 -0.05 12.46 -8.65
C LYS A 173 1.14 13.38 -8.91
N ARG A 174 0.91 14.69 -9.02
CA ARG A 174 1.96 15.68 -9.31
C ARG A 174 3.05 15.74 -8.25
N ILE A 175 2.69 15.57 -6.97
CA ILE A 175 3.65 15.60 -5.85
C ILE A 175 4.25 14.22 -5.54
N GLY A 176 3.90 13.16 -6.27
CA GLY A 176 4.40 11.80 -6.07
C GLY A 176 3.71 11.03 -4.94
N LEU A 177 2.59 11.53 -4.40
CA LEU A 177 1.78 10.83 -3.42
C LEU A 177 1.00 9.67 -4.05
N LEU A 178 0.53 9.80 -5.30
CA LEU A 178 -0.04 8.73 -6.13
C LEU A 178 0.91 8.34 -7.27
N ASN A 179 0.98 7.05 -7.56
CA ASN A 179 1.68 6.50 -8.72
C ASN A 179 0.89 6.73 -10.01
N GLU A 180 -0.46 6.63 -9.95
CA GLU A 180 -1.33 6.77 -11.11
C GLU A 180 -2.71 7.28 -10.70
N VAL A 181 -3.40 7.94 -11.65
CA VAL A 181 -4.82 8.31 -11.56
C VAL A 181 -5.56 7.56 -12.65
N LEU A 182 -6.57 6.80 -12.26
CA LEU A 182 -7.38 5.93 -13.13
C LEU A 182 -8.82 6.47 -13.22
N PRO A 183 -9.57 6.14 -14.28
CA PRO A 183 -10.97 6.52 -14.39
C PRO A 183 -11.78 6.08 -13.17
N THR A 184 -12.73 6.92 -12.74
CA THR A 184 -13.60 6.60 -11.60
C THR A 184 -14.60 5.49 -11.94
N ASP A 185 -15.16 5.52 -13.17
CA ASP A 185 -16.04 4.45 -13.61
C ASP A 185 -15.28 3.15 -13.77
N GLY A 186 -15.75 2.08 -13.11
CA GLY A 186 -15.07 0.79 -13.10
C GLY A 186 -13.71 0.78 -12.36
N PHE A 187 -13.45 1.73 -11.49
CA PHE A 187 -12.13 1.95 -10.86
C PHE A 187 -11.49 0.69 -10.29
N VAL A 188 -12.24 -0.14 -9.55
CA VAL A 188 -11.69 -1.36 -8.94
C VAL A 188 -11.19 -2.33 -10.01
N GLY A 189 -11.91 -2.48 -11.13
CA GLY A 189 -11.46 -3.30 -12.26
C GLY A 189 -10.15 -2.78 -12.86
N HIS A 190 -10.06 -1.48 -13.14
CA HIS A 190 -8.82 -0.86 -13.63
C HIS A 190 -7.65 -0.98 -12.64
N ALA A 191 -7.94 -0.90 -11.34
CA ALA A 191 -6.93 -1.08 -10.29
C ALA A 191 -6.41 -2.52 -10.24
N ILE A 192 -7.28 -3.52 -10.42
CA ILE A 192 -6.89 -4.93 -10.51
C ILE A 192 -6.00 -5.15 -11.74
N GLU A 193 -6.40 -4.65 -12.91
CA GLU A 193 -5.60 -4.73 -14.15
C GLU A 193 -4.22 -4.06 -13.96
N TRP A 194 -4.18 -2.92 -13.27
CA TRP A 194 -2.92 -2.26 -12.94
C TRP A 194 -2.02 -3.14 -12.08
N CYS A 195 -2.56 -3.82 -11.07
CA CYS A 195 -1.83 -4.76 -10.22
C CYS A 195 -1.38 -6.01 -10.99
N GLN A 196 -2.21 -6.52 -11.90
CA GLN A 196 -1.89 -7.68 -12.73
C GLN A 196 -0.69 -7.44 -13.64
N ARG A 197 -0.44 -6.19 -14.08
CA ARG A 197 0.81 -5.85 -14.83
C ARG A 197 2.07 -6.14 -14.03
N ILE A 198 2.03 -6.04 -12.70
CA ILE A 198 3.13 -6.40 -11.82
C ILE A 198 3.13 -7.91 -11.58
N ALA A 199 1.95 -8.48 -11.28
CA ALA A 199 1.79 -9.89 -10.91
C ALA A 199 2.15 -10.88 -12.04
N ARG A 200 2.17 -10.44 -13.32
CA ARG A 200 2.63 -11.24 -14.46
C ARG A 200 4.14 -11.56 -14.45
N HIS A 201 4.91 -10.80 -13.69
CA HIS A 201 6.35 -11.05 -13.54
C HIS A 201 6.62 -12.17 -12.52
N PRO A 202 7.79 -12.85 -12.59
CA PRO A 202 8.17 -13.86 -11.61
C PRO A 202 8.13 -13.32 -10.18
N ALA A 203 7.37 -13.97 -9.30
CA ALA A 203 7.20 -13.53 -7.93
C ALA A 203 8.54 -13.35 -7.18
N PRO A 204 9.54 -14.25 -7.30
CA PRO A 204 10.84 -14.05 -6.64
C PRO A 204 11.54 -12.76 -7.05
N ALA A 205 11.45 -12.37 -8.33
CA ALA A 205 12.07 -11.13 -8.82
C ALA A 205 11.30 -9.89 -8.32
N VAL A 206 9.95 -9.93 -8.33
CA VAL A 206 9.12 -8.85 -7.80
C VAL A 206 9.36 -8.63 -6.32
N PHE A 207 9.45 -9.70 -5.52
CA PHE A 207 9.71 -9.64 -4.09
C PHE A 207 11.11 -9.10 -3.78
N ALA A 208 12.12 -9.58 -4.48
CA ALA A 208 13.49 -9.10 -4.34
C ALA A 208 13.60 -7.61 -4.68
N ALA A 209 12.99 -7.18 -5.78
CA ALA A 209 12.98 -5.77 -6.18
C ALA A 209 12.26 -4.88 -5.15
N LYS A 210 11.09 -5.32 -4.62
CA LYS A 210 10.41 -4.60 -3.53
C LYS A 210 11.32 -4.48 -2.32
N GLN A 211 11.92 -5.58 -1.88
CA GLN A 211 12.79 -5.61 -0.70
C GLN A 211 13.99 -4.68 -0.90
N ALA A 212 14.66 -4.73 -2.05
CA ALA A 212 15.78 -3.86 -2.36
C ALA A 212 15.41 -2.38 -2.26
N VAL A 213 14.25 -1.99 -2.80
CA VAL A 213 13.78 -0.59 -2.75
C VAL A 213 13.40 -0.19 -1.32
N VAL A 214 12.55 -0.97 -0.64
CA VAL A 214 11.97 -0.59 0.66
C VAL A 214 13.03 -0.60 1.77
N GLU A 215 13.85 -1.65 1.85
CA GLU A 215 14.89 -1.76 2.88
C GLU A 215 16.12 -0.92 2.52
N GLY A 216 16.50 -0.88 1.24
CA GLY A 216 17.65 -0.10 0.77
C GLY A 216 17.52 1.39 1.07
N LEU A 217 16.30 1.97 0.94
CA LEU A 217 16.05 3.36 1.27
C LEU A 217 16.20 3.70 2.78
N ARG A 218 16.26 2.69 3.63
CA ARG A 218 16.48 2.85 5.09
C ARG A 218 17.96 2.76 5.48
N LEU A 219 18.82 2.38 4.54
CA LEU A 219 20.25 2.13 4.74
C LEU A 219 21.09 3.27 4.13
N PRO A 220 22.35 3.45 4.57
CA PRO A 220 23.35 4.16 3.78
C PRO A 220 23.48 3.52 2.40
N LEU A 221 23.79 4.32 1.37
CA LEU A 221 23.82 3.86 -0.02
C LEU A 221 24.66 2.60 -0.24
N ASP A 222 25.88 2.56 0.34
CA ASP A 222 26.79 1.42 0.18
C ASP A 222 26.23 0.12 0.79
N ASP A 223 25.47 0.23 1.88
CA ASP A 223 24.78 -0.91 2.51
C ASP A 223 23.58 -1.34 1.67
N GLY A 224 22.82 -0.39 1.12
CA GLY A 224 21.74 -0.65 0.19
C GLY A 224 22.22 -1.37 -1.07
N LEU A 225 23.35 -0.94 -1.66
CA LEU A 225 23.95 -1.60 -2.82
C LEU A 225 24.42 -3.04 -2.49
N ARG A 226 24.94 -3.28 -1.29
CA ARG A 226 25.27 -4.65 -0.85
C ARG A 226 24.04 -5.55 -0.71
N LEU A 227 22.95 -4.99 -0.13
CA LEU A 227 21.66 -5.70 -0.05
C LEU A 227 21.13 -6.03 -1.46
N GLU A 228 21.14 -5.07 -2.38
CA GLU A 228 20.70 -5.24 -3.77
C GLU A 228 21.44 -6.40 -4.46
N VAL A 229 22.76 -6.45 -4.35
CA VAL A 229 23.58 -7.54 -4.94
C VAL A 229 23.16 -8.91 -4.38
N GLY A 230 22.94 -9.02 -3.07
CA GLY A 230 22.47 -10.27 -2.46
C GLY A 230 21.11 -10.71 -3.00
N LEU A 231 20.17 -9.78 -3.08
CA LEU A 231 18.82 -10.04 -3.61
C LEU A 231 18.83 -10.36 -5.10
N PHE A 232 19.66 -9.66 -5.89
CA PHE A 232 19.87 -9.96 -7.31
C PHE A 232 20.38 -11.39 -7.51
N LEU A 233 21.40 -11.80 -6.79
CA LEU A 233 21.94 -13.16 -6.90
C LEU A 233 20.90 -14.22 -6.52
N ALA A 234 20.12 -13.99 -5.46
CA ALA A 234 19.05 -14.90 -5.03
C ALA A 234 17.94 -15.00 -6.09
N ALA A 235 17.46 -13.88 -6.63
CA ALA A 235 16.45 -13.85 -7.68
C ALA A 235 16.96 -14.54 -8.97
N ASN A 236 18.21 -14.29 -9.38
CA ASN A 236 18.81 -14.86 -10.57
C ASN A 236 19.03 -16.37 -10.46
N ALA A 237 19.16 -16.90 -9.25
CA ALA A 237 19.27 -18.35 -9.00
C ALA A 237 17.92 -19.09 -9.03
N SER A 238 16.78 -18.37 -9.11
CA SER A 238 15.45 -18.99 -9.18
C SER A 238 15.22 -19.77 -10.49
N GLU A 239 14.38 -20.80 -10.44
CA GLU A 239 14.04 -21.59 -11.64
C GLU A 239 13.33 -20.72 -12.69
N ASP A 240 12.48 -19.78 -12.28
CA ASP A 240 11.85 -18.80 -13.17
C ASP A 240 12.86 -17.94 -13.92
N ALA A 241 13.90 -17.44 -13.24
CA ALA A 241 14.95 -16.63 -13.86
C ALA A 241 15.76 -17.47 -14.86
N LYS A 242 16.14 -18.70 -14.49
CA LYS A 242 16.87 -19.62 -15.37
C LYS A 242 16.09 -19.95 -16.64
N ALA A 243 14.80 -20.28 -16.50
CA ALA A 243 13.94 -20.60 -17.65
C ALA A 243 13.78 -19.40 -18.60
N ARG A 244 13.57 -18.20 -18.05
CA ARG A 244 13.41 -16.97 -18.83
C ARG A 244 14.70 -16.52 -19.51
N ASN A 245 15.85 -16.62 -18.82
CA ASN A 245 17.16 -16.34 -19.41
C ASN A 245 17.48 -17.28 -20.57
N ALA A 246 17.21 -18.58 -20.42
CA ALA A 246 17.39 -19.54 -21.49
C ALA A 246 16.58 -19.19 -22.74
N SER A 247 15.33 -18.70 -22.58
CA SER A 247 14.49 -18.31 -23.70
C SER A 247 14.93 -17.00 -24.39
N VAL A 248 15.58 -16.10 -23.69
CA VAL A 248 16.19 -14.87 -24.26
C VAL A 248 17.39 -15.25 -25.14
N HIS A 249 18.24 -16.18 -24.70
CA HIS A 249 19.36 -16.68 -25.48
C HIS A 249 18.93 -17.45 -26.75
N GLN A 250 17.70 -17.96 -26.80
CA GLN A 250 17.14 -18.65 -27.98
C GLN A 250 16.45 -17.68 -28.97
N GLY A 251 16.64 -16.37 -28.86
CA GLY A 251 16.17 -15.36 -29.80
C GLY A 251 14.90 -14.60 -29.38
N GLY A 252 14.45 -14.75 -28.14
CA GLY A 252 13.38 -13.91 -27.58
C GLY A 252 13.92 -12.54 -27.14
N ALA A 253 13.37 -11.43 -27.67
CA ALA A 253 13.77 -10.12 -27.23
C ALA A 253 13.21 -9.82 -25.81
N VAL A 254 14.04 -9.23 -24.95
CA VAL A 254 13.59 -8.75 -23.61
C VAL A 254 12.50 -7.69 -23.76
N ALA A 255 12.58 -6.87 -24.81
CA ALA A 255 11.60 -5.84 -25.14
C ALA A 255 10.18 -6.40 -25.31
N ASP A 256 10.01 -7.56 -25.95
CA ASP A 256 8.70 -8.17 -26.22
C ASP A 256 7.97 -8.61 -24.93
N ARG A 257 8.68 -8.66 -23.80
CA ARG A 257 8.15 -9.06 -22.50
C ARG A 257 7.91 -7.88 -21.55
N VAL A 258 8.52 -6.74 -21.85
CA VAL A 258 8.44 -5.53 -21.00
C VAL A 258 7.51 -4.49 -21.63
N ILE A 259 7.46 -4.43 -22.96
CA ILE A 259 6.73 -3.41 -23.73
C ILE A 259 5.42 -3.98 -24.30
N GLY A 260 5.20 -5.29 -24.22
CA GLY A 260 3.99 -5.93 -24.65
C GLY A 260 2.81 -5.54 -23.77
N ASP A 261 1.95 -4.69 -24.34
CA ASP A 261 0.62 -4.22 -23.91
C ASP A 261 0.55 -3.30 -22.71
#